data_ca23547a7fba926337272cd370812c1a
#
_entry.id   ca23547a7fba926337272cd370812c1a
#
_cell.length_a   1.000
_cell.length_b   1.000
_cell.length_c   1.000
_cell.angle_alpha   90.00
_cell.angle_beta   90.00
_cell.angle_gamma   90.00
#
_symmetry.space_group_name_H-M   'P 1'
#
loop_
_entity.id
_entity.type
_entity.pdbx_description
1 polymer ?
#
loop_
_entity_poly.entity_id
_entity_poly.type
_entity_poly.pdbx_seq_one_letter_code
_entity_poly.pdbx_strand_id
1 'polypeptide(L)'
;MKLLAIPVLLAAALVATPAQAKLKVFACEPEWGALVTELAGDKVDVDVATTALQDVHVIEAKPSLIAKVRGADLVVCTGAELEIGWLPQLIRQSGNEKVASGAGSFMAASQVKTLERPTALDRANGDVHPQGNPHVQMDPRRVLIIARRLDDRLAELDPANAATYQARGADFEKRWLAAMVKWKAEAAPLKGRKVVVHHISWVYLWNWLGLDEIGALEPRPGVPPTAAHLSELIATTKDSNTLAIVRSAYQDPKPADWLSQRTGVPAVTLPFTVGGDAQSKDLFGLFDSTIAKLLGAAK
;
A
#
# COMPACT_ATOMS: atom_id res chain seq x y z
N MET A 1 -70.87 27.25 -35.58
CA MET A 1 -69.42 27.19 -35.58
C MET A 1 -68.97 26.37 -34.39
N LYS A 2 -68.56 25.17 -34.63
CA LYS A 2 -68.02 24.26 -33.56
C LYS A 2 -66.50 24.28 -33.65
N LEU A 3 -65.84 24.86 -32.62
CA LEU A 3 -64.38 24.86 -32.52
C LEU A 3 -63.95 23.45 -32.04
N LEU A 4 -63.18 22.74 -32.88
CA LEU A 4 -62.46 21.55 -32.49
C LEU A 4 -61.17 21.94 -31.75
N ALA A 5 -61.06 21.58 -30.48
CA ALA A 5 -59.81 21.68 -29.72
C ALA A 5 -58.93 20.42 -30.02
N ILE A 6 -57.75 20.64 -30.59
CA ILE A 6 -56.75 19.56 -30.83
C ILE A 6 -55.87 19.51 -29.59
N PRO A 7 -55.75 18.32 -28.91
CA PRO A 7 -54.83 18.18 -27.80
C PRO A 7 -53.39 18.02 -28.35
N VAL A 8 -52.51 18.91 -27.96
CA VAL A 8 -51.06 18.81 -28.21
C VAL A 8 -50.50 17.83 -27.16
N LEU A 9 -50.19 16.59 -27.59
CA LEU A 9 -49.41 15.65 -26.78
C LEU A 9 -47.96 16.06 -26.77
N LEU A 10 -47.50 16.57 -25.62
CA LEU A 10 -46.07 16.83 -25.36
C LEU A 10 -45.40 15.48 -25.08
N ALA A 11 -44.71 14.89 -26.06
CA ALA A 11 -43.87 13.70 -25.88
C ALA A 11 -42.58 14.11 -25.13
N ALA A 12 -42.52 13.80 -23.84
CA ALA A 12 -41.27 13.91 -23.07
C ALA A 12 -40.30 12.81 -23.56
N ALA A 13 -39.32 13.20 -24.37
CA ALA A 13 -38.21 12.32 -24.74
C ALA A 13 -37.36 12.02 -23.47
N LEU A 14 -37.51 10.83 -22.94
CA LEU A 14 -36.57 10.28 -21.96
C LEU A 14 -35.22 10.12 -22.65
N VAL A 15 -34.29 11.04 -22.42
CA VAL A 15 -32.90 10.92 -22.83
C VAL A 15 -32.28 9.89 -21.88
N ALA A 16 -32.24 8.64 -22.31
CA ALA A 16 -31.46 7.59 -21.63
C ALA A 16 -29.99 7.99 -21.74
N THR A 17 -29.40 8.45 -20.65
CA THR A 17 -27.94 8.59 -20.56
C THR A 17 -27.32 7.21 -20.71
N PRO A 18 -26.41 6.98 -21.68
CA PRO A 18 -25.73 5.72 -21.79
C PRO A 18 -25.02 5.42 -20.46
N ALA A 19 -25.23 4.24 -19.91
CA ALA A 19 -24.46 3.79 -18.76
C ALA A 19 -22.98 3.77 -19.17
N GLN A 20 -22.20 4.67 -18.65
CA GLN A 20 -20.77 4.72 -18.91
C GLN A 20 -20.12 3.50 -18.26
N ALA A 21 -19.28 2.77 -19.03
CA ALA A 21 -18.54 1.62 -18.51
C ALA A 21 -17.59 2.12 -17.40
N LYS A 22 -17.55 1.37 -16.30
CA LYS A 22 -16.65 1.66 -15.19
C LYS A 22 -15.18 1.56 -15.63
N LEU A 23 -14.35 2.44 -15.07
CA LEU A 23 -12.90 2.38 -15.27
C LEU A 23 -12.37 1.10 -14.60
N LYS A 24 -11.63 0.28 -15.35
CA LYS A 24 -11.03 -0.96 -14.85
C LYS A 24 -9.64 -0.68 -14.31
N VAL A 25 -9.46 -0.91 -13.01
CA VAL A 25 -8.18 -0.69 -12.33
C VAL A 25 -7.59 -2.01 -11.87
N PHE A 26 -6.33 -2.24 -12.22
CA PHE A 26 -5.52 -3.32 -11.68
C PHE A 26 -4.57 -2.74 -10.62
N ALA A 27 -4.78 -3.10 -9.37
CA ALA A 27 -3.90 -2.73 -8.26
C ALA A 27 -2.92 -3.87 -7.95
N CYS A 28 -1.64 -3.56 -7.81
CA CYS A 28 -0.64 -4.56 -7.45
C CYS A 28 -0.80 -5.03 -6.01
N GLU A 29 -0.98 -4.11 -5.08
CA GLU A 29 -1.08 -4.37 -3.65
C GLU A 29 -2.45 -3.95 -3.09
N PRO A 30 -2.90 -4.58 -1.97
CA PRO A 30 -4.19 -4.30 -1.36
C PRO A 30 -4.39 -2.84 -0.93
N GLU A 31 -3.35 -2.15 -0.46
CA GLU A 31 -3.42 -0.75 -0.05
C GLU A 31 -3.79 0.17 -1.21
N TRP A 32 -3.26 -0.08 -2.41
CA TRP A 32 -3.60 0.72 -3.59
C TRP A 32 -4.99 0.40 -4.11
N GLY A 33 -5.40 -0.87 -4.05
CA GLY A 33 -6.78 -1.26 -4.35
C GLY A 33 -7.78 -0.58 -3.42
N ALA A 34 -7.48 -0.53 -2.13
CA ALA A 34 -8.28 0.15 -1.12
C ALA A 34 -8.32 1.67 -1.36
N LEU A 35 -7.18 2.30 -1.71
CA LEU A 35 -7.12 3.73 -2.01
C LEU A 35 -7.94 4.08 -3.25
N VAL A 36 -7.81 3.32 -4.34
CA VAL A 36 -8.62 3.51 -5.55
C VAL A 36 -10.12 3.41 -5.23
N THR A 37 -10.52 2.39 -4.45
CA THR A 37 -11.92 2.20 -4.04
C THR A 37 -12.41 3.36 -3.18
N GLU A 38 -11.59 3.87 -2.28
CA GLU A 38 -11.90 5.03 -1.43
C GLU A 38 -12.15 6.29 -2.28
N LEU A 39 -11.27 6.55 -3.25
CA LEU A 39 -11.34 7.75 -4.10
C LEU A 39 -12.42 7.67 -5.17
N ALA A 40 -12.68 6.50 -5.73
CA ALA A 40 -13.55 6.36 -6.91
C ALA A 40 -14.92 5.72 -6.61
N GLY A 41 -15.07 4.99 -5.51
CA GLY A 41 -16.31 4.34 -5.11
C GLY A 41 -16.81 3.35 -6.17
N ASP A 42 -18.06 3.52 -6.61
CA ASP A 42 -18.74 2.66 -7.58
C ASP A 42 -18.39 2.97 -9.06
N LYS A 43 -17.54 3.96 -9.32
CA LYS A 43 -17.15 4.37 -10.68
C LYS A 43 -16.04 3.51 -11.28
N VAL A 44 -15.44 2.65 -10.49
CA VAL A 44 -14.35 1.76 -10.89
C VAL A 44 -14.67 0.31 -10.58
N ASP A 45 -14.06 -0.61 -11.35
CA ASP A 45 -13.93 -2.02 -11.01
C ASP A 45 -12.45 -2.28 -10.69
N VAL A 46 -12.16 -2.73 -9.46
CA VAL A 46 -10.79 -2.91 -8.97
C VAL A 46 -10.46 -4.40 -8.86
N ASP A 47 -9.41 -4.79 -9.55
CA ASP A 47 -8.77 -6.10 -9.40
C ASP A 47 -7.47 -5.92 -8.60
N VAL A 48 -7.30 -6.65 -7.50
CA VAL A 48 -6.05 -6.65 -6.72
C VAL A 48 -5.25 -7.91 -7.02
N ALA A 49 -3.95 -7.75 -7.28
CA ALA A 49 -3.07 -8.85 -7.69
C ALA A 49 -2.61 -9.71 -6.52
N THR A 50 -2.39 -9.10 -5.37
CA THR A 50 -1.79 -9.75 -4.19
C THR A 50 -2.72 -9.71 -2.99
N THR A 51 -2.33 -10.41 -1.94
CA THR A 51 -3.00 -10.40 -0.64
C THR A 51 -1.99 -10.08 0.46
N ALA A 52 -2.46 -9.71 1.63
CA ALA A 52 -1.61 -9.40 2.78
C ALA A 52 -0.78 -10.60 3.30
N LEU A 53 -1.05 -11.81 2.82
CA LEU A 53 -0.34 -13.05 3.18
C LEU A 53 0.67 -13.49 2.11
N GLN A 54 1.04 -12.59 1.19
CA GLN A 54 2.00 -12.86 0.13
C GLN A 54 3.15 -11.85 0.19
N ASP A 55 4.34 -12.33 -0.13
CA ASP A 55 5.49 -11.46 -0.38
C ASP A 55 5.36 -10.84 -1.78
N VAL A 56 5.24 -9.52 -1.82
CA VAL A 56 5.01 -8.78 -3.07
C VAL A 56 6.23 -8.76 -4.00
N HIS A 57 7.43 -9.07 -3.50
CA HIS A 57 8.64 -9.17 -4.32
C HIS A 57 8.62 -10.40 -5.23
N VAL A 58 7.91 -11.47 -4.83
CA VAL A 58 8.00 -12.80 -5.46
C VAL A 58 6.62 -13.36 -5.85
N ILE A 59 5.88 -12.61 -6.67
CA ILE A 59 4.58 -13.04 -7.21
C ILE A 59 4.76 -13.79 -8.52
N GLU A 60 3.99 -14.86 -8.70
CA GLU A 60 3.95 -15.59 -9.96
C GLU A 60 3.07 -14.89 -11.00
N ALA A 61 3.59 -14.69 -12.20
CA ALA A 61 2.86 -14.10 -13.33
C ALA A 61 1.84 -15.10 -13.91
N LYS A 62 0.72 -15.30 -13.22
CA LYS A 62 -0.34 -16.26 -13.59
C LYS A 62 -1.16 -15.76 -14.79
N PRO A 63 -1.71 -16.68 -15.63
CA PRO A 63 -2.60 -16.30 -16.73
C PRO A 63 -3.78 -15.44 -16.33
N SER A 64 -4.34 -15.65 -15.12
CA SER A 64 -5.43 -14.85 -14.59
C SER A 64 -5.04 -13.38 -14.35
N LEU A 65 -3.81 -13.11 -13.85
CA LEU A 65 -3.30 -11.76 -13.68
C LEU A 65 -3.01 -11.10 -15.04
N ILE A 66 -2.47 -11.86 -16.01
CA ILE A 66 -2.24 -11.38 -17.38
C ILE A 66 -3.57 -10.93 -18.01
N ALA A 67 -4.65 -11.71 -17.84
CA ALA A 67 -5.96 -11.36 -18.36
C ALA A 67 -6.53 -10.08 -17.71
N LYS A 68 -6.31 -9.88 -16.41
CA LYS A 68 -6.71 -8.67 -15.69
C LYS A 68 -5.97 -7.43 -16.19
N VAL A 69 -4.64 -7.51 -16.33
CA VAL A 69 -3.83 -6.40 -16.88
C VAL A 69 -4.21 -6.09 -18.34
N ARG A 70 -4.56 -7.12 -19.16
CA ARG A 70 -5.04 -6.91 -20.53
C ARG A 70 -6.29 -6.04 -20.59
N GLY A 71 -7.19 -6.21 -19.65
CA GLY A 71 -8.45 -5.48 -19.58
C GLY A 71 -8.38 -4.15 -18.81
N ALA A 72 -7.25 -3.84 -18.18
CA ALA A 72 -7.13 -2.67 -17.33
C ALA A 72 -7.01 -1.36 -18.13
N ASP A 73 -7.67 -0.33 -17.64
CA ASP A 73 -7.49 1.05 -18.10
C ASP A 73 -6.38 1.75 -17.32
N LEU A 74 -6.19 1.35 -16.05
CA LEU A 74 -5.16 1.85 -15.15
C LEU A 74 -4.54 0.70 -14.34
N VAL A 75 -3.21 0.68 -14.25
CA VAL A 75 -2.43 -0.16 -13.33
C VAL A 75 -1.87 0.73 -12.24
N VAL A 76 -2.17 0.41 -10.98
CA VAL A 76 -1.71 1.15 -9.77
C VAL A 76 -0.84 0.22 -8.96
N CYS A 77 0.45 0.51 -8.87
CA CYS A 77 1.45 -0.29 -8.17
C CYS A 77 2.34 0.59 -7.28
N THR A 78 3.10 -0.01 -6.41
CA THR A 78 4.08 0.71 -5.61
C THR A 78 5.19 1.28 -6.47
N GLY A 79 5.77 0.50 -7.37
CA GLY A 79 6.93 0.91 -8.17
C GLY A 79 8.23 0.88 -7.37
N ALA A 80 9.23 1.68 -7.78
CA ALA A 80 10.58 1.66 -7.21
C ALA A 80 11.20 0.25 -7.20
N GLU A 81 10.89 -0.54 -8.24
CA GLU A 81 11.33 -1.93 -8.43
C GLU A 81 10.78 -2.95 -7.43
N LEU A 82 9.73 -2.62 -6.66
CA LEU A 82 9.10 -3.60 -5.77
C LEU A 82 8.57 -4.81 -6.55
N GLU A 83 7.88 -4.56 -7.66
CA GLU A 83 7.25 -5.57 -8.49
C GLU A 83 8.11 -6.00 -9.69
N ILE A 84 9.42 -5.69 -9.67
CA ILE A 84 10.32 -5.92 -10.82
C ILE A 84 10.37 -7.38 -11.26
N GLY A 85 10.19 -8.31 -10.32
CA GLY A 85 10.22 -9.75 -10.57
C GLY A 85 9.04 -10.28 -11.40
N TRP A 86 7.92 -9.56 -11.48
CA TRP A 86 6.68 -10.08 -12.06
C TRP A 86 5.88 -9.09 -12.90
N LEU A 87 5.73 -7.83 -12.50
CA LEU A 87 4.90 -6.85 -13.20
C LEU A 87 5.33 -6.60 -14.65
N PRO A 88 6.63 -6.44 -14.98
CA PRO A 88 7.06 -6.27 -16.37
C PRO A 88 6.67 -7.44 -17.28
N GLN A 89 6.66 -8.67 -16.76
CA GLN A 89 6.22 -9.85 -17.48
C GLN A 89 4.71 -9.83 -17.73
N LEU A 90 3.90 -9.47 -16.74
CA LEU A 90 2.45 -9.32 -16.88
C LEU A 90 2.12 -8.28 -17.95
N ILE A 91 2.76 -7.11 -17.91
CA ILE A 91 2.53 -6.02 -18.87
C ILE A 91 2.85 -6.52 -20.30
N ARG A 92 4.02 -7.11 -20.53
CA ARG A 92 4.40 -7.63 -21.85
C ARG A 92 3.43 -8.69 -22.37
N GLN A 93 3.06 -9.67 -21.53
CA GLN A 93 2.17 -10.76 -21.93
C GLN A 93 0.70 -10.35 -22.06
N SER A 94 0.30 -9.26 -21.43
CA SER A 94 -1.06 -8.72 -21.54
C SER A 94 -1.34 -8.15 -22.92
N GLY A 95 -0.33 -7.60 -23.61
CA GLY A 95 -0.49 -6.86 -24.85
C GLY A 95 -1.28 -5.56 -24.71
N ASN A 96 -1.38 -5.03 -23.49
CA ASN A 96 -2.08 -3.77 -23.23
C ASN A 96 -1.15 -2.57 -23.47
N GLU A 97 -1.29 -1.96 -24.63
CA GLU A 97 -0.44 -0.83 -25.04
C GLU A 97 -0.61 0.41 -24.17
N LYS A 98 -1.81 0.66 -23.61
CA LYS A 98 -2.04 1.78 -22.69
C LYS A 98 -1.14 1.68 -21.46
N VAL A 99 -1.03 0.47 -20.89
CA VAL A 99 -0.20 0.21 -19.72
C VAL A 99 1.28 0.17 -20.11
N ALA A 100 1.63 -0.48 -21.23
CA ALA A 100 3.00 -0.59 -21.71
C ALA A 100 3.64 0.76 -22.05
N SER A 101 2.86 1.71 -22.58
CA SER A 101 3.32 3.08 -22.87
C SER A 101 3.44 3.98 -21.61
N GLY A 102 2.98 3.51 -20.46
CA GLY A 102 2.89 4.29 -19.23
C GLY A 102 1.63 5.16 -19.12
N ALA A 103 0.87 5.35 -20.20
CA ALA A 103 -0.36 6.15 -20.18
C ALA A 103 -1.46 5.56 -19.24
N GLY A 104 -1.49 4.25 -19.06
CA GLY A 104 -2.35 3.52 -18.15
C GLY A 104 -1.62 3.04 -16.88
N SER A 105 -0.58 3.73 -16.42
CA SER A 105 0.20 3.33 -15.26
C SER A 105 0.30 4.44 -14.23
N PHE A 106 0.25 4.06 -12.96
CA PHE A 106 0.49 4.94 -11.81
C PHE A 106 1.37 4.21 -10.80
N MET A 107 2.56 4.75 -10.55
CA MET A 107 3.53 4.20 -9.61
C MET A 107 3.58 5.09 -8.37
N ALA A 108 3.11 4.57 -7.23
CA ALA A 108 2.92 5.34 -6.01
C ALA A 108 4.23 5.92 -5.46
N ALA A 109 5.31 5.13 -5.45
CA ALA A 109 6.61 5.59 -4.95
C ALA A 109 7.21 6.71 -5.80
N SER A 110 6.84 6.82 -7.08
CA SER A 110 7.29 7.92 -7.95
C SER A 110 6.63 9.26 -7.62
N GLN A 111 5.54 9.25 -6.87
CA GLN A 111 4.81 10.46 -6.47
C GLN A 111 5.39 11.12 -5.22
N VAL A 112 6.32 10.47 -4.53
CA VAL A 112 6.85 10.92 -3.25
C VAL A 112 8.38 10.77 -3.19
N LYS A 113 9.00 11.47 -2.23
CA LYS A 113 10.42 11.27 -1.95
C LYS A 113 10.61 9.94 -1.21
N THR A 114 11.39 9.03 -1.82
CA THR A 114 11.78 7.77 -1.19
C THR A 114 12.90 7.98 -0.17
N LEU A 115 12.94 7.11 0.84
CA LEU A 115 14.02 7.01 1.83
C LEU A 115 15.03 5.94 1.40
N GLU A 116 16.17 5.90 2.08
CA GLU A 116 17.18 4.83 1.93
C GLU A 116 17.62 4.58 0.48
N ARG A 117 17.88 5.64 -0.27
CA ARG A 117 18.47 5.49 -1.60
C ARG A 117 19.91 4.97 -1.45
N PRO A 118 20.21 3.82 -2.05
CA PRO A 118 21.54 3.23 -1.94
C PRO A 118 22.58 4.12 -2.64
N THR A 119 23.76 4.22 -2.06
CA THR A 119 24.91 4.92 -2.67
C THR A 119 25.62 4.05 -3.71
N ALA A 120 25.46 2.74 -3.63
CA ALA A 120 26.01 1.77 -4.59
C ALA A 120 24.99 0.64 -4.82
N LEU A 121 24.86 0.25 -6.08
CA LEU A 121 23.99 -0.85 -6.51
C LEU A 121 24.84 -2.12 -6.61
N ASP A 122 24.88 -2.88 -5.53
CA ASP A 122 25.53 -4.19 -5.49
C ASP A 122 24.49 -5.26 -5.08
N ARG A 123 24.22 -6.20 -5.95
CA ARG A 123 23.34 -7.35 -5.68
C ARG A 123 23.82 -8.22 -4.51
N ALA A 124 25.09 -8.14 -4.15
CA ALA A 124 25.60 -8.79 -2.94
C ALA A 124 24.95 -8.24 -1.66
N ASN A 125 24.29 -7.08 -1.72
CA ASN A 125 23.56 -6.47 -0.61
C ASN A 125 22.10 -6.93 -0.48
N GLY A 126 21.66 -7.91 -1.29
CA GLY A 126 20.28 -8.43 -1.27
C GLY A 126 19.32 -7.63 -2.16
N ASP A 127 18.04 -7.57 -1.79
CA ASP A 127 17.00 -6.81 -2.51
C ASP A 127 17.18 -5.31 -2.31
N VAL A 128 18.14 -4.75 -3.07
CA VAL A 128 18.44 -3.31 -3.06
C VAL A 128 17.64 -2.61 -4.14
N HIS A 129 16.81 -1.66 -3.73
CA HIS A 129 16.00 -0.85 -4.62
C HIS A 129 16.72 0.44 -5.04
N PRO A 130 17.11 0.61 -6.33
CA PRO A 130 17.89 1.77 -6.79
C PRO A 130 17.24 3.11 -6.53
N GLN A 131 15.91 3.13 -6.54
CA GLN A 131 15.11 4.34 -6.34
C GLN A 131 14.84 4.64 -4.86
N GLY A 132 15.36 3.84 -3.94
CA GLY A 132 15.13 3.88 -2.51
C GLY A 132 14.08 2.88 -2.06
N ASN A 133 13.90 2.76 -0.74
CA ASN A 133 12.97 1.82 -0.14
C ASN A 133 11.54 2.02 -0.70
N PRO A 134 10.89 0.98 -1.26
CA PRO A 134 9.61 1.13 -1.96
C PRO A 134 8.39 1.20 -1.02
N HIS A 135 8.51 0.83 0.25
CA HIS A 135 7.38 0.60 1.17
C HIS A 135 6.73 1.90 1.69
N VAL A 136 6.42 2.81 0.76
CA VAL A 136 5.93 4.18 1.03
C VAL A 136 4.54 4.23 1.67
N GLN A 137 3.76 3.16 1.57
CA GLN A 137 2.41 3.06 2.13
C GLN A 137 2.38 3.13 3.65
N MET A 138 3.52 2.88 4.31
CA MET A 138 3.61 2.91 5.78
C MET A 138 3.85 4.31 6.37
N ASP A 139 3.78 5.36 5.55
CA ASP A 139 3.78 6.75 6.01
C ASP A 139 2.48 7.45 5.58
N PRO A 140 1.58 7.80 6.50
CA PRO A 140 0.29 8.42 6.14
C PRO A 140 0.45 9.79 5.47
N ARG A 141 1.58 10.48 5.66
CA ARG A 141 1.89 11.74 4.96
C ARG A 141 2.13 11.49 3.47
N ARG A 142 2.78 10.37 3.13
CA ARG A 142 3.03 9.95 1.74
C ARG A 142 1.76 9.42 1.09
N VAL A 143 0.98 8.62 1.83
CA VAL A 143 -0.34 8.16 1.36
C VAL A 143 -1.23 9.33 0.95
N LEU A 144 -1.24 10.42 1.73
CA LEU A 144 -2.02 11.61 1.39
C LEU A 144 -1.56 12.27 0.07
N ILE A 145 -0.24 12.38 -0.16
CA ILE A 145 0.30 12.92 -1.41
C ILE A 145 -0.07 12.02 -2.59
N ILE A 146 0.08 10.70 -2.42
CA ILE A 146 -0.27 9.70 -3.42
C ILE A 146 -1.76 9.76 -3.73
N ALA A 147 -2.61 9.87 -2.71
CA ALA A 147 -4.05 9.97 -2.88
C ALA A 147 -4.46 11.15 -3.76
N ARG A 148 -3.90 12.34 -3.52
CA ARG A 148 -4.16 13.54 -4.34
C ARG A 148 -3.76 13.33 -5.81
N ARG A 149 -2.57 12.73 -6.04
CA ARG A 149 -2.08 12.45 -7.40
C ARG A 149 -2.90 11.37 -8.11
N LEU A 150 -3.36 10.38 -7.35
CA LEU A 150 -4.22 9.33 -7.89
C LEU A 150 -5.61 9.86 -8.22
N ASP A 151 -6.16 10.77 -7.41
CA ASP A 151 -7.42 11.48 -7.68
C ASP A 151 -7.35 12.27 -8.99
N ASP A 152 -6.29 13.08 -9.17
CA ASP A 152 -6.02 13.79 -10.42
C ASP A 152 -5.96 12.80 -11.60
N ARG A 153 -5.29 11.66 -11.42
CA ARG A 153 -5.13 10.64 -12.48
C ARG A 153 -6.45 9.97 -12.86
N LEU A 154 -7.29 9.65 -11.89
CA LEU A 154 -8.62 9.11 -12.13
C LEU A 154 -9.50 10.11 -12.90
N ALA A 155 -9.45 11.39 -12.54
CA ALA A 155 -10.17 12.46 -13.22
C ALA A 155 -9.70 12.66 -14.68
N GLU A 156 -8.40 12.51 -14.97
CA GLU A 156 -7.84 12.55 -16.32
C GLU A 156 -8.34 11.40 -17.20
N LEU A 157 -8.39 10.18 -16.65
CA LEU A 157 -8.77 8.97 -17.38
C LEU A 157 -10.29 8.85 -17.59
N ASP A 158 -11.07 9.43 -16.68
CA ASP A 158 -12.53 9.40 -16.71
C ASP A 158 -13.11 10.79 -16.40
N PRO A 159 -13.02 11.75 -17.34
CA PRO A 159 -13.45 13.13 -17.13
C PRO A 159 -14.95 13.27 -16.79
N ALA A 160 -15.77 12.32 -17.23
CA ALA A 160 -17.21 12.34 -16.94
C ALA A 160 -17.53 12.16 -15.46
N ASN A 161 -16.66 11.47 -14.70
CA ASN A 161 -16.79 11.25 -13.28
C ASN A 161 -15.80 12.10 -12.44
N ALA A 162 -15.05 13.03 -13.06
CA ALA A 162 -14.02 13.84 -12.39
C ALA A 162 -14.53 14.55 -11.12
N ALA A 163 -15.73 15.16 -11.20
CA ALA A 163 -16.32 15.83 -10.04
C ALA A 163 -16.61 14.87 -8.86
N THR A 164 -16.95 13.60 -9.17
CA THR A 164 -17.16 12.58 -8.14
C THR A 164 -15.83 12.21 -7.47
N TYR A 165 -14.77 12.01 -8.24
CA TYR A 165 -13.45 11.71 -7.71
C TYR A 165 -12.95 12.84 -6.82
N GLN A 166 -12.97 14.08 -7.30
CA GLN A 166 -12.56 15.26 -6.54
C GLN A 166 -13.33 15.44 -5.22
N ALA A 167 -14.65 15.19 -5.22
CA ALA A 167 -15.46 15.29 -4.02
C ALA A 167 -15.07 14.21 -2.99
N ARG A 168 -14.85 12.97 -3.45
CA ARG A 168 -14.42 11.84 -2.61
C ARG A 168 -12.99 12.03 -2.12
N GLY A 169 -12.08 12.51 -2.98
CA GLY A 169 -10.71 12.85 -2.62
C GLY A 169 -10.64 13.91 -1.53
N ALA A 170 -11.44 14.97 -1.64
CA ALA A 170 -11.53 16.02 -0.62
C ALA A 170 -12.08 15.47 0.73
N ASP A 171 -13.10 14.60 0.70
CA ASP A 171 -13.62 13.95 1.90
C ASP A 171 -12.57 13.02 2.52
N PHE A 172 -11.91 12.17 1.72
CA PHE A 172 -10.81 11.33 2.18
C PHE A 172 -9.72 12.16 2.84
N GLU A 173 -9.23 13.21 2.18
CA GLU A 173 -8.21 14.09 2.71
C GLU A 173 -8.59 14.66 4.09
N LYS A 174 -9.81 15.19 4.21
CA LYS A 174 -10.32 15.73 5.49
C LYS A 174 -10.28 14.70 6.61
N ARG A 175 -10.81 13.48 6.36
CA ARG A 175 -10.83 12.39 7.34
C ARG A 175 -9.41 11.90 7.65
N TRP A 176 -8.54 11.81 6.63
CA TRP A 176 -7.17 11.33 6.76
C TRP A 176 -6.31 12.28 7.59
N LEU A 177 -6.43 13.59 7.37
CA LEU A 177 -5.73 14.60 8.18
C LEU A 177 -6.16 14.53 9.66
N ALA A 178 -7.45 14.36 9.94
CA ALA A 178 -7.93 14.18 11.30
C ALA A 178 -7.39 12.88 11.94
N ALA A 179 -7.37 11.78 11.18
CA ALA A 179 -6.81 10.52 11.61
C ALA A 179 -5.29 10.60 11.88
N MET A 180 -4.53 11.30 11.03
CA MET A 180 -3.10 11.54 11.25
C MET A 180 -2.81 12.27 12.56
N VAL A 181 -3.62 13.26 12.94
CA VAL A 181 -3.50 13.97 14.22
C VAL A 181 -3.76 13.01 15.37
N LYS A 182 -4.84 12.22 15.30
CA LYS A 182 -5.19 11.19 16.29
C LYS A 182 -4.03 10.18 16.45
N TRP A 183 -3.58 9.57 15.37
CA TRP A 183 -2.53 8.55 15.40
C TRP A 183 -1.22 9.09 15.97
N LYS A 184 -0.84 10.32 15.61
CA LYS A 184 0.39 10.95 16.13
C LYS A 184 0.31 11.20 17.63
N ALA A 185 -0.87 11.60 18.14
CA ALA A 185 -1.10 11.77 19.57
C ALA A 185 -1.09 10.44 20.34
N GLU A 186 -1.77 9.42 19.82
CA GLU A 186 -1.81 8.08 20.42
C GLU A 186 -0.42 7.43 20.46
N ALA A 187 0.36 7.56 19.38
CA ALA A 187 1.70 6.99 19.27
C ALA A 187 2.80 7.79 20.00
N ALA A 188 2.48 8.93 20.62
CA ALA A 188 3.48 9.75 21.31
C ALA A 188 4.35 9.00 22.36
N PRO A 189 3.83 8.02 23.12
CA PRO A 189 4.63 7.23 24.06
C PRO A 189 5.67 6.32 23.38
N LEU A 190 5.56 6.07 22.08
CA LEU A 190 6.47 5.21 21.31
C LEU A 190 7.72 5.94 20.84
N LYS A 191 7.74 7.27 20.87
CA LYS A 191 8.86 8.08 20.36
C LYS A 191 10.17 7.74 21.08
N GLY A 192 11.23 7.51 20.29
CA GLY A 192 12.56 7.14 20.80
C GLY A 192 12.65 5.67 21.28
N ARG A 193 11.58 4.88 21.16
CA ARG A 193 11.66 3.44 21.41
C ARG A 193 12.34 2.75 20.22
N LYS A 194 12.96 1.62 20.48
CA LYS A 194 13.73 0.85 19.50
C LYS A 194 12.98 -0.39 19.06
N VAL A 195 13.19 -0.80 17.81
CA VAL A 195 12.57 -1.99 17.23
C VAL A 195 13.62 -2.83 16.48
N VAL A 196 13.40 -4.13 16.48
CA VAL A 196 14.03 -5.07 15.55
C VAL A 196 12.96 -5.50 14.55
N VAL A 197 13.29 -5.57 13.27
CA VAL A 197 12.33 -5.94 12.23
C VAL A 197 12.70 -7.28 11.58
N HIS A 198 11.76 -7.95 10.93
CA HIS A 198 12.12 -9.12 10.12
C HIS A 198 12.84 -8.68 8.84
N HIS A 199 12.20 -7.80 8.08
CA HIS A 199 12.69 -7.18 6.85
C HIS A 199 12.62 -5.66 6.98
N ILE A 200 13.52 -4.92 6.33
CA ILE A 200 13.63 -3.45 6.40
C ILE A 200 12.52 -2.70 5.63
N SER A 201 11.29 -3.09 5.83
CA SER A 201 10.12 -2.54 5.12
C SER A 201 9.37 -1.45 5.89
N TRP A 202 9.78 -1.13 7.11
CA TRP A 202 9.04 -0.28 8.02
C TRP A 202 9.62 1.13 8.20
N VAL A 203 10.69 1.47 7.50
CA VAL A 203 11.45 2.71 7.67
C VAL A 203 10.59 3.98 7.61
N TYR A 204 9.56 3.97 6.79
CA TYR A 204 8.62 5.09 6.67
C TYR A 204 7.76 5.28 7.91
N LEU A 205 7.29 4.18 8.51
CA LEU A 205 6.53 4.19 9.75
C LEU A 205 7.40 4.69 10.91
N TRP A 206 8.61 4.15 11.01
CA TRP A 206 9.55 4.56 12.06
C TRP A 206 9.94 6.02 11.93
N ASN A 207 10.23 6.48 10.73
CA ASN A 207 10.50 7.90 10.47
C ASN A 207 9.33 8.81 10.88
N TRP A 208 8.10 8.38 10.63
CA TRP A 208 6.92 9.15 11.00
C TRP A 208 6.65 9.14 12.50
N LEU A 209 6.76 7.99 13.16
CA LEU A 209 6.47 7.84 14.59
C LEU A 209 7.64 8.28 15.48
N GLY A 210 8.86 8.27 14.96
CA GLY A 210 10.09 8.57 15.71
C GLY A 210 10.57 7.38 16.53
N LEU A 211 10.48 6.16 15.95
CA LEU A 211 11.13 4.96 16.48
C LEU A 211 12.47 4.75 15.77
N ASP A 212 13.36 3.99 16.42
CA ASP A 212 14.68 3.66 15.90
C ASP A 212 14.74 2.17 15.55
N GLU A 213 14.98 1.83 14.29
CA GLU A 213 15.25 0.47 13.85
C GLU A 213 16.73 0.13 14.14
N ILE A 214 16.97 -0.86 15.00
CA ILE A 214 18.31 -1.21 15.48
C ILE A 214 18.84 -2.51 14.89
N GLY A 215 18.07 -3.20 14.06
CA GLY A 215 18.49 -4.41 13.38
C GLY A 215 17.34 -5.11 12.68
N ALA A 216 17.70 -5.99 11.75
CA ALA A 216 16.78 -6.86 11.03
C ALA A 216 17.13 -8.31 11.24
N LEU A 217 16.10 -9.21 11.27
CA LEU A 217 16.31 -10.65 11.37
C LEU A 217 16.97 -11.22 10.11
N GLU A 218 16.69 -10.64 8.96
CA GLU A 218 17.41 -10.90 7.72
C GLU A 218 18.80 -10.27 7.78
N PRO A 219 19.88 -11.02 7.50
CA PRO A 219 21.24 -10.46 7.48
C PRO A 219 21.44 -9.48 6.32
N ARG A 220 20.62 -9.58 5.29
CA ARG A 220 20.47 -8.65 4.15
C ARG A 220 19.03 -8.75 3.66
N PRO A 221 18.47 -7.70 3.05
CA PRO A 221 17.11 -7.73 2.50
C PRO A 221 16.88 -8.93 1.57
N GLY A 222 15.82 -9.71 1.81
CA GLY A 222 15.48 -10.89 1.04
C GLY A 222 16.35 -12.13 1.31
N VAL A 223 17.32 -12.06 2.21
CA VAL A 223 18.14 -13.22 2.62
C VAL A 223 17.58 -13.81 3.91
N PRO A 224 17.19 -15.10 3.93
CA PRO A 224 16.57 -15.70 5.11
C PRO A 224 17.44 -15.58 6.38
N PRO A 225 16.82 -15.39 7.56
CA PRO A 225 17.50 -15.35 8.84
C PRO A 225 18.35 -16.60 9.10
N THR A 226 19.58 -16.41 9.59
CA THR A 226 20.48 -17.47 9.98
C THR A 226 20.68 -17.53 11.49
N ALA A 227 20.96 -18.71 12.05
CA ALA A 227 21.19 -18.87 13.49
C ALA A 227 22.38 -18.01 13.99
N ALA A 228 23.42 -17.85 13.18
CA ALA A 228 24.58 -17.02 13.52
C ALA A 228 24.16 -15.55 13.65
N HIS A 229 23.50 -15.00 12.63
CA HIS A 229 23.03 -13.61 12.63
C HIS A 229 22.02 -13.33 13.75
N LEU A 230 21.05 -14.24 13.97
CA LEU A 230 20.10 -14.09 15.08
C LEU A 230 20.80 -14.08 16.44
N SER A 231 21.91 -14.86 16.60
CA SER A 231 22.70 -14.87 17.85
C SER A 231 23.41 -13.53 18.09
N GLU A 232 23.87 -12.86 17.03
CA GLU A 232 24.48 -11.53 17.11
C GLU A 232 23.46 -10.48 17.56
N LEU A 233 22.19 -10.60 17.16
CA LEU A 233 21.13 -9.67 17.55
C LEU A 233 20.72 -9.75 19.02
N ILE A 234 21.03 -10.85 19.74
CA ILE A 234 20.60 -11.02 21.16
C ILE A 234 21.10 -9.87 22.03
N ALA A 235 22.40 -9.56 21.99
CA ALA A 235 23.01 -8.52 22.83
C ALA A 235 22.38 -7.16 22.52
N THR A 236 22.38 -6.75 21.24
CA THR A 236 21.81 -5.48 20.81
C THR A 236 20.32 -5.34 21.19
N THR A 237 19.55 -6.42 21.06
CA THR A 237 18.12 -6.43 21.37
C THR A 237 17.87 -6.28 22.87
N LYS A 238 18.65 -6.94 23.74
CA LYS A 238 18.51 -6.89 25.20
C LYS A 238 18.87 -5.53 25.79
N ASP A 239 19.97 -4.95 25.33
CA ASP A 239 20.57 -3.79 25.98
C ASP A 239 20.00 -2.44 25.49
N SER A 240 19.18 -2.47 24.47
CA SER A 240 18.75 -1.26 23.77
C SER A 240 17.38 -0.71 24.16
N ASN A 241 16.72 -1.22 25.20
CA ASN A 241 15.32 -0.85 25.53
C ASN A 241 14.36 -1.05 24.34
N THR A 242 14.47 -2.20 23.69
CA THR A 242 13.72 -2.56 22.51
C THR A 242 12.24 -2.75 22.83
N LEU A 243 11.37 -2.12 22.05
CA LEU A 243 9.91 -2.21 22.18
C LEU A 243 9.38 -3.57 21.71
N ALA A 244 9.81 -3.98 20.52
CA ALA A 244 9.27 -5.15 19.85
C ALA A 244 10.23 -5.71 18.78
N ILE A 245 10.04 -6.99 18.47
CA ILE A 245 10.55 -7.65 17.28
C ILE A 245 9.38 -7.74 16.30
N VAL A 246 9.44 -6.97 15.22
CA VAL A 246 8.32 -6.75 14.30
C VAL A 246 8.45 -7.62 13.06
N ARG A 247 7.35 -8.24 12.66
CA ARG A 247 7.23 -8.94 11.37
C ARG A 247 5.89 -8.63 10.70
N SER A 248 5.84 -8.84 9.38
CA SER A 248 4.60 -8.82 8.61
C SER A 248 3.87 -10.17 8.71
N ALA A 249 2.57 -10.18 8.35
CA ALA A 249 1.73 -11.38 8.48
C ALA A 249 2.18 -12.53 7.57
N TYR A 250 2.81 -12.24 6.42
CA TYR A 250 3.29 -13.26 5.48
C TYR A 250 4.63 -13.90 5.87
N GLN A 251 5.39 -13.28 6.77
CA GLN A 251 6.72 -13.75 7.16
C GLN A 251 6.67 -14.89 8.18
N ASP A 252 7.63 -15.82 8.09
CA ASP A 252 7.74 -16.93 9.05
C ASP A 252 7.90 -16.38 10.49
N PRO A 253 7.06 -16.81 11.45
CA PRO A 253 7.15 -16.36 12.83
C PRO A 253 8.40 -16.88 13.58
N LYS A 254 8.95 -18.03 13.18
CA LYS A 254 9.99 -18.73 13.92
C LYS A 254 11.23 -17.89 14.28
N PRO A 255 11.82 -17.09 13.38
CA PRO A 255 12.97 -16.25 13.72
C PRO A 255 12.65 -15.21 14.79
N ALA A 256 11.49 -14.54 14.66
CA ALA A 256 11.04 -13.54 15.63
C ALA A 256 10.75 -14.18 17.01
N ASP A 257 10.06 -15.31 17.03
CA ASP A 257 9.74 -16.05 18.27
C ASP A 257 11.01 -16.56 18.94
N TRP A 258 11.97 -17.04 18.15
CA TRP A 258 13.26 -17.51 18.66
C TRP A 258 14.05 -16.39 19.35
N LEU A 259 14.11 -15.20 18.75
CA LEU A 259 14.79 -14.05 19.33
C LEU A 259 14.03 -13.52 20.55
N SER A 260 12.70 -13.48 20.49
CA SER A 260 11.82 -13.09 21.60
C SER A 260 12.05 -13.95 22.85
N GLN A 261 12.08 -15.28 22.70
CA GLN A 261 12.33 -16.20 23.82
C GLN A 261 13.68 -15.97 24.51
N ARG A 262 14.70 -15.51 23.79
CA ARG A 262 16.06 -15.29 24.31
C ARG A 262 16.27 -13.90 24.90
N THR A 263 15.52 -12.93 24.43
CA THR A 263 15.68 -11.52 24.82
C THR A 263 14.62 -11.04 25.80
N GLY A 264 13.46 -11.71 25.85
CA GLY A 264 12.28 -11.25 26.58
C GLY A 264 11.51 -10.13 25.86
N VAL A 265 12.00 -9.67 24.71
CA VAL A 265 11.33 -8.63 23.90
C VAL A 265 10.18 -9.28 23.12
N PRO A 266 8.96 -8.71 23.13
CA PRO A 266 7.81 -9.34 22.48
C PRO A 266 7.94 -9.36 20.95
N ALA A 267 7.61 -10.51 20.34
CA ALA A 267 7.42 -10.61 18.89
C ALA A 267 6.02 -10.13 18.53
N VAL A 268 5.94 -9.16 17.60
CA VAL A 268 4.69 -8.51 17.20
C VAL A 268 4.47 -8.66 15.70
N THR A 269 3.32 -9.21 15.33
CA THR A 269 2.87 -9.23 13.92
C THR A 269 2.07 -7.97 13.65
N LEU A 270 2.60 -7.11 12.79
CA LEU A 270 1.89 -5.91 12.32
C LEU A 270 1.23 -6.16 10.96
N PRO A 271 0.06 -5.56 10.70
CA PRO A 271 -0.49 -5.54 9.35
C PRO A 271 0.37 -4.63 8.48
N PHE A 272 0.90 -5.19 7.39
CA PHE A 272 1.78 -4.44 6.47
C PHE A 272 0.99 -3.78 5.34
N THR A 273 -0.18 -4.29 5.06
CA THR A 273 -1.13 -3.80 4.07
C THR A 273 -2.57 -4.04 4.55
N VAL A 274 -3.53 -3.53 3.81
CA VAL A 274 -4.95 -3.80 4.02
C VAL A 274 -5.23 -5.31 3.96
N GLY A 275 -5.98 -5.82 4.95
CA GLY A 275 -6.23 -7.26 5.11
C GLY A 275 -5.14 -8.02 5.88
N GLY A 276 -4.11 -7.36 6.40
CA GLY A 276 -3.04 -7.98 7.18
C GLY A 276 -3.49 -8.52 8.55
N ASP A 277 -4.61 -8.04 9.06
CA ASP A 277 -5.34 -8.61 10.19
C ASP A 277 -6.85 -8.25 10.10
N ALA A 278 -7.63 -8.71 11.07
CA ALA A 278 -9.08 -8.53 11.07
C ALA A 278 -9.52 -7.05 11.22
N GLN A 279 -8.68 -6.19 11.73
CA GLN A 279 -8.93 -4.76 11.96
C GLN A 279 -8.51 -3.90 10.74
N SER A 280 -7.48 -4.32 10.01
CA SER A 280 -6.93 -3.59 8.85
C SER A 280 -7.77 -3.79 7.57
N LYS A 281 -9.09 -3.52 7.66
CA LYS A 281 -10.04 -3.72 6.54
C LYS A 281 -9.93 -2.65 5.45
N ASP A 282 -9.36 -1.51 5.79
CA ASP A 282 -9.11 -0.36 4.95
C ASP A 282 -7.83 0.35 5.40
N LEU A 283 -7.48 1.46 4.76
CA LEU A 283 -6.28 2.22 5.08
C LEU A 283 -6.32 2.83 6.50
N PHE A 284 -7.48 3.25 6.99
CA PHE A 284 -7.62 3.78 8.34
C PHE A 284 -7.40 2.68 9.37
N GLY A 285 -8.06 1.53 9.19
CA GLY A 285 -7.89 0.34 10.03
C GLY A 285 -6.46 -0.21 10.03
N LEU A 286 -5.74 -0.08 8.91
CA LEU A 286 -4.33 -0.44 8.82
C LEU A 286 -3.47 0.34 9.84
N PHE A 287 -3.62 1.66 9.91
CA PHE A 287 -2.87 2.48 10.86
C PHE A 287 -3.41 2.37 12.28
N ASP A 288 -4.73 2.30 12.48
CA ASP A 288 -5.34 2.08 13.80
C ASP A 288 -4.81 0.77 14.43
N SER A 289 -4.83 -0.34 13.69
CA SER A 289 -4.33 -1.64 14.16
C SER A 289 -2.82 -1.62 14.42
N THR A 290 -2.05 -1.03 13.52
CA THR A 290 -0.59 -0.93 13.66
C THR A 290 -0.19 -0.21 14.94
N ILE A 291 -0.78 0.97 15.21
CA ILE A 291 -0.49 1.77 16.39
C ILE A 291 -0.96 1.06 17.67
N ALA A 292 -2.17 0.48 17.65
CA ALA A 292 -2.69 -0.26 18.80
C ALA A 292 -1.79 -1.44 19.20
N LYS A 293 -1.26 -2.20 18.21
CA LYS A 293 -0.35 -3.33 18.46
C LYS A 293 1.01 -2.87 19.02
N LEU A 294 1.57 -1.78 18.49
CA LEU A 294 2.81 -1.20 19.03
C LEU A 294 2.63 -0.70 20.47
N LEU A 295 1.51 -0.04 20.78
CA LEU A 295 1.17 0.39 22.13
C LEU A 295 0.94 -0.80 23.06
N GLY A 296 0.37 -1.88 22.55
CA GLY A 296 0.22 -3.14 23.29
C GLY A 296 1.55 -3.77 23.70
N ALA A 297 2.56 -3.65 22.86
CA ALA A 297 3.92 -4.13 23.15
C ALA A 297 4.68 -3.25 24.17
N ALA A 298 4.22 -2.02 24.40
CA ALA A 298 4.83 -1.09 25.34
C ALA A 298 4.40 -1.31 26.81
N LYS A 299 3.41 -2.18 27.05
CA LYS A 299 2.89 -2.53 28.39
C LYS A 299 3.66 -3.67 29.00
#